data_2d31fe0e09e54b7311b0b47ddbffbe11
#
_entry.id   2d31fe0e09e54b7311b0b47ddbffbe11
#
_cell.length_a   1.000
_cell.length_b   1.000
_cell.length_c   1.000
_cell.angle_alpha   90.00
_cell.angle_beta   90.00
_cell.angle_gamma   90.00
#
_symmetry.space_group_name_H-M   'P 1'
#
loop_
_entity.id
_entity.type
_entity.pdbx_description
1 polymer ?
#
loop_
_entity_poly.entity_id
_entity_poly.type
_entity_poly.pdbx_seq_one_letter_code
_entity_poly.pdbx_strand_id
1 'polypeptide(L)'
;MGKIAIEFQNISKQYALGSIGAGTLSRDLNRWWARIRGKEDPYLRIGEENDRSKQAMGDFVWALKDINFHVEEGEVLGIIGKNGAGKSTLLKILSRVTSPTAGCIRARGRIASLLEVGTGFHPEMTGRENIYMNGSIMGMTKAEITRKLDEIVAFAGVEKYIDTPVKRYSSGTVSYTHLTLPTI
;
A
#
# COMPACT_ATOMS: atom_id res chain seq x y z
N MET A 1 9.92 13.94 23.28
CA MET A 1 9.61 12.70 22.56
C MET A 1 8.40 12.97 21.71
N GLY A 2 8.53 12.85 20.38
CA GLY A 2 7.42 13.01 19.47
C GLY A 2 6.38 11.93 19.70
N LYS A 3 5.16 12.16 19.30
CA LYS A 3 4.06 11.22 19.45
C LYS A 3 4.12 10.24 18.27
N ILE A 4 4.23 8.93 18.55
CA ILE A 4 4.30 7.91 17.51
C ILE A 4 3.00 7.89 16.71
N ALA A 5 3.10 8.11 15.40
CA ALA A 5 2.01 8.03 14.44
C ALA A 5 1.85 6.61 13.89
N ILE A 6 2.97 5.96 13.55
CA ILE A 6 2.98 4.59 12.98
C ILE A 6 4.09 3.78 13.66
N GLU A 7 3.78 2.54 14.02
CA GLU A 7 4.74 1.61 14.61
C GLU A 7 4.68 0.27 13.87
N PHE A 8 5.83 -0.21 13.45
CA PHE A 8 6.04 -1.51 12.80
C PHE A 8 6.70 -2.45 13.79
N GLN A 9 6.06 -3.58 14.10
CA GLN A 9 6.53 -4.56 15.06
C GLN A 9 6.70 -5.91 14.38
N ASN A 10 7.96 -6.35 14.19
CA ASN A 10 8.38 -7.65 13.66
C ASN A 10 7.71 -8.01 12.33
N ILE A 11 7.53 -7.03 11.45
CA ILE A 11 6.85 -7.21 10.18
C ILE A 11 7.65 -8.13 9.27
N SER A 12 7.06 -9.26 8.94
CA SER A 12 7.61 -10.21 7.99
C SER A 12 6.56 -10.56 6.93
N LYS A 13 6.98 -10.70 5.67
CA LYS A 13 6.13 -11.09 4.55
C LYS A 13 6.83 -12.11 3.67
N GLN A 14 6.19 -13.25 3.53
CA GLN A 14 6.63 -14.36 2.69
C GLN A 14 5.66 -14.55 1.52
N TYR A 15 6.19 -14.82 0.34
CA TYR A 15 5.43 -15.22 -0.83
C TYR A 15 5.81 -16.62 -1.27
N ALA A 16 4.81 -17.40 -1.69
CA ALA A 16 5.06 -18.69 -2.31
C ALA A 16 5.55 -18.48 -3.76
N LEU A 17 6.63 -19.17 -4.13
CA LEU A 17 7.12 -19.25 -5.50
C LEU A 17 6.53 -20.52 -6.10
N GLY A 18 5.74 -20.41 -7.15
CA GLY A 18 5.18 -21.56 -7.85
C GLY A 18 3.76 -21.32 -8.35
N SER A 19 3.35 -22.09 -9.34
CA SER A 19 1.98 -22.09 -9.86
C SER A 19 1.02 -22.60 -8.77
N ILE A 20 -0.14 -21.98 -8.68
CA ILE A 20 -1.27 -22.47 -7.88
C ILE A 20 -1.71 -23.80 -8.52
N GLY A 21 -1.04 -24.89 -8.14
CA GLY A 21 -1.35 -26.24 -8.62
C GLY A 21 -2.31 -26.96 -7.66
N ALA A 22 -3.05 -27.94 -8.18
CA ALA A 22 -4.12 -28.69 -7.51
C ALA A 22 -3.73 -29.49 -6.24
N GLY A 23 -2.59 -29.19 -5.62
CA GLY A 23 -2.12 -29.80 -4.38
C GLY A 23 -2.46 -29.05 -3.08
N THR A 24 -3.24 -27.97 -3.16
CA THR A 24 -3.49 -27.05 -2.04
C THR A 24 -4.36 -27.64 -0.94
N LEU A 25 -5.35 -28.46 -1.24
CA LEU A 25 -6.29 -28.98 -0.24
C LEU A 25 -5.62 -29.86 0.82
N SER A 26 -4.68 -30.73 0.42
CA SER A 26 -3.95 -31.57 1.38
C SER A 26 -2.94 -30.77 2.24
N ARG A 27 -2.35 -29.70 1.68
CA ARG A 27 -1.46 -28.78 2.40
C ARG A 27 -2.23 -27.93 3.40
N ASP A 28 -3.40 -27.44 3.02
CA ASP A 28 -4.26 -26.63 3.91
C ASP A 28 -4.82 -27.46 5.06
N LEU A 29 -5.17 -28.74 4.79
CA LEU A 29 -5.59 -29.68 5.81
C LEU A 29 -4.45 -29.98 6.81
N ASN A 30 -3.23 -30.20 6.31
CA ASN A 30 -2.05 -30.41 7.16
C ASN A 30 -1.66 -29.18 7.98
N ARG A 31 -1.79 -27.98 7.44
CA ARG A 31 -1.60 -26.72 8.17
C ARG A 31 -2.63 -26.55 9.27
N TRP A 32 -3.90 -26.82 8.98
CA TRP A 32 -4.99 -26.77 9.94
C TRP A 32 -4.76 -27.76 11.10
N TRP A 33 -4.35 -29.01 10.77
CA TRP A 33 -4.01 -30.03 11.76
C TRP A 33 -2.79 -29.68 12.61
N ALA A 34 -1.74 -29.08 12.02
CA ALA A 34 -0.56 -28.63 12.76
C ALA A 34 -0.92 -27.50 13.72
N ARG A 35 -1.77 -26.54 13.28
CA ARG A 35 -2.23 -25.42 14.11
C ARG A 35 -3.09 -25.88 15.29
N ILE A 36 -3.96 -26.86 15.12
CA ILE A 36 -4.77 -27.44 16.20
C ILE A 36 -3.88 -28.18 17.23
N ARG A 37 -2.78 -28.79 16.80
CA ARG A 37 -1.85 -29.50 17.68
C ARG A 37 -0.78 -28.61 18.30
N GLY A 38 -0.84 -27.28 18.13
CA GLY A 38 0.14 -26.32 18.66
C GLY A 38 1.56 -26.51 18.12
N LYS A 39 1.72 -27.21 16.97
CA LYS A 39 3.01 -27.37 16.31
C LYS A 39 3.22 -26.24 15.33
N GLU A 40 4.48 -25.81 15.16
CA GLU A 40 4.87 -24.88 14.09
C GLU A 40 4.45 -25.42 12.72
N ASP A 41 4.09 -24.50 11.81
CA ASP A 41 3.66 -24.85 10.46
C ASP A 41 4.77 -25.68 9.78
N PRO A 42 4.52 -26.98 9.44
CA PRO A 42 5.55 -27.87 8.87
C PRO A 42 6.07 -27.39 7.50
N TYR A 43 5.43 -26.41 6.90
CA TYR A 43 5.82 -25.78 5.63
C TYR A 43 6.51 -24.42 5.81
N LEU A 44 6.68 -23.93 7.06
CA LEU A 44 7.57 -22.82 7.40
C LEU A 44 9.05 -23.27 7.31
N ARG A 45 9.48 -23.68 6.11
CA ARG A 45 10.90 -23.84 5.86
C ARG A 45 11.54 -22.45 5.78
N ILE A 46 12.79 -22.35 6.26
CA ILE A 46 13.64 -21.17 6.22
C ILE A 46 13.67 -20.67 4.76
N GLY A 47 12.88 -19.60 4.48
CA GLY A 47 12.85 -18.99 3.16
C GLY A 47 14.19 -18.27 2.91
N GLU A 48 14.74 -18.42 1.72
CA GLU A 48 15.94 -17.71 1.30
C GLU A 48 15.64 -16.20 1.20
N GLU A 49 16.66 -15.37 1.50
CA GLU A 49 16.61 -13.94 1.22
C GLU A 49 16.38 -13.72 -0.29
N ASN A 50 15.64 -12.67 -0.65
CA ASN A 50 15.30 -12.35 -2.03
C ASN A 50 16.53 -11.84 -2.80
N ASP A 51 17.51 -12.73 -3.01
CA ASP A 51 18.69 -12.50 -3.83
C ASP A 51 18.42 -13.01 -5.25
N ARG A 52 18.19 -12.08 -6.18
CA ARG A 52 17.91 -12.38 -7.59
C ARG A 52 19.08 -13.05 -8.34
N SER A 53 20.27 -13.06 -7.76
CA SER A 53 21.47 -13.69 -8.35
C SER A 53 21.51 -15.20 -8.15
N LYS A 54 20.67 -15.74 -7.27
CA LYS A 54 20.59 -17.18 -6.97
C LYS A 54 19.26 -17.75 -7.46
N GLN A 55 19.31 -18.90 -8.12
CA GLN A 55 18.11 -19.69 -8.41
C GLN A 55 17.46 -20.09 -7.08
N ALA A 56 16.21 -19.72 -6.87
CA ALA A 56 15.48 -20.08 -5.66
C ALA A 56 15.37 -21.61 -5.57
N MET A 57 16.01 -22.21 -4.59
CA MET A 57 15.88 -23.65 -4.29
C MET A 57 14.67 -23.96 -3.41
N GLY A 58 13.91 -22.96 -2.95
CA GLY A 58 12.78 -23.10 -2.05
C GLY A 58 11.46 -22.66 -2.68
N ASP A 59 10.36 -23.23 -2.17
CA ASP A 59 8.98 -22.87 -2.57
C ASP A 59 8.54 -21.48 -2.09
N PHE A 60 9.36 -20.77 -1.30
CA PHE A 60 9.00 -19.51 -0.65
C PHE A 60 10.15 -18.51 -0.68
N VAL A 61 9.80 -17.22 -0.81
CA VAL A 61 10.74 -16.11 -0.72
C VAL A 61 10.26 -15.09 0.31
N TRP A 62 11.19 -14.58 1.14
CA TRP A 62 10.92 -13.48 2.06
C TRP A 62 11.03 -12.16 1.33
N ALA A 63 9.92 -11.45 1.20
CA ALA A 63 9.91 -10.08 0.70
C ALA A 63 10.27 -9.07 1.81
N LEU A 64 9.90 -9.38 3.06
CA LEU A 64 10.24 -8.62 4.27
C LEU A 64 10.54 -9.61 5.38
N LYS A 65 11.53 -9.32 6.22
CA LYS A 65 11.91 -10.16 7.35
C LYS A 65 12.23 -9.27 8.55
N ASP A 66 11.46 -9.44 9.62
CA ASP A 66 11.65 -8.82 10.94
C ASP A 66 11.89 -7.30 10.91
N ILE A 67 11.04 -6.57 10.19
CA ILE A 67 11.13 -5.11 10.06
C ILE A 67 10.53 -4.46 11.31
N ASN A 68 11.36 -3.64 11.97
CA ASN A 68 11.01 -2.92 13.19
C ASN A 68 11.43 -1.45 13.06
N PHE A 69 10.49 -0.52 13.12
CA PHE A 69 10.72 0.92 13.24
C PHE A 69 9.43 1.65 13.61
N HIS A 70 9.52 2.93 13.89
CA HIS A 70 8.36 3.80 14.09
C HIS A 70 8.53 5.11 13.34
N VAL A 71 7.43 5.81 13.14
CA VAL A 71 7.35 7.14 12.52
C VAL A 71 6.60 8.05 13.46
N GLU A 72 7.16 9.21 13.75
CA GLU A 72 6.54 10.24 14.62
C GLU A 72 5.57 11.15 13.85
N GLU A 73 4.69 11.84 14.57
CA GLU A 73 3.79 12.84 13.95
C GLU A 73 4.62 13.97 13.33
N GLY A 74 4.34 14.29 12.05
CA GLY A 74 5.05 15.32 11.28
C GLY A 74 6.37 14.87 10.67
N GLU A 75 6.79 13.62 10.88
CA GLU A 75 8.02 13.09 10.30
C GLU A 75 7.81 12.71 8.83
N VAL A 76 8.83 12.98 8.01
CA VAL A 76 8.92 12.53 6.61
C VAL A 76 9.93 11.41 6.50
N LEU A 77 9.44 10.18 6.27
CA LEU A 77 10.27 8.99 6.15
C LEU A 77 10.52 8.63 4.69
N GLY A 78 11.80 8.58 4.28
CA GLY A 78 12.23 8.08 2.98
C GLY A 78 12.61 6.59 3.03
N ILE A 79 11.99 5.76 2.18
CA ILE A 79 12.31 4.33 2.05
C ILE A 79 13.11 4.09 0.77
N ILE A 80 14.41 3.81 0.91
CA ILE A 80 15.36 3.62 -0.20
C ILE A 80 15.82 2.17 -0.24
N GLY A 81 16.05 1.65 -1.43
CA GLY A 81 16.56 0.28 -1.62
C GLY A 81 16.47 -0.18 -3.08
N LYS A 82 17.15 -1.27 -3.40
CA LYS A 82 17.16 -1.88 -4.75
C LYS A 82 15.74 -2.32 -5.18
N ASN A 83 15.54 -2.54 -6.47
CA ASN A 83 14.29 -3.15 -6.97
C ASN A 83 14.16 -4.57 -6.42
N GLY A 84 12.99 -4.88 -5.84
CA GLY A 84 12.75 -6.15 -5.17
C GLY A 84 13.11 -6.19 -3.68
N ALA A 85 13.63 -5.10 -3.09
CA ALA A 85 13.95 -5.03 -1.66
C ALA A 85 12.72 -4.97 -0.72
N GLY A 86 11.50 -5.14 -1.24
CA GLY A 86 10.29 -5.18 -0.41
C GLY A 86 9.62 -3.82 -0.13
N LYS A 87 10.13 -2.69 -0.65
CA LYS A 87 9.57 -1.35 -0.41
C LYS A 87 8.06 -1.27 -0.69
N SER A 88 7.65 -1.67 -1.87
CA SER A 88 6.23 -1.67 -2.27
C SER A 88 5.41 -2.66 -1.44
N THR A 89 5.99 -3.77 -1.02
CA THR A 89 5.34 -4.76 -0.13
C THR A 89 5.07 -4.14 1.23
N LEU A 90 6.02 -3.41 1.80
CA LEU A 90 5.85 -2.73 3.08
C LEU A 90 4.72 -1.69 3.01
N LEU A 91 4.70 -0.87 1.95
CA LEU A 91 3.64 0.12 1.73
C LEU A 91 2.27 -0.54 1.52
N LYS A 92 2.20 -1.68 0.79
CA LYS A 92 0.95 -2.45 0.61
C LYS A 92 0.42 -3.03 1.92
N ILE A 93 1.31 -3.43 2.84
CA ILE A 93 0.90 -3.88 4.18
C ILE A 93 0.38 -2.70 5.00
N LEU A 94 1.08 -1.56 5.00
CA LEU A 94 0.64 -0.35 5.68
C LEU A 94 -0.73 0.11 5.20
N SER A 95 -0.96 0.07 3.88
CA SER A 95 -2.24 0.44 3.24
C SER A 95 -3.33 -0.63 3.36
N ARG A 96 -3.08 -1.74 4.06
CA ARG A 96 -3.99 -2.87 4.24
C ARG A 96 -4.42 -3.57 2.94
N VAL A 97 -3.66 -3.38 1.86
CA VAL A 97 -3.87 -4.10 0.58
C VAL A 97 -3.46 -5.57 0.71
N THR A 98 -2.46 -5.85 1.54
CA THR A 98 -2.03 -7.22 1.86
C THR A 98 -1.72 -7.36 3.35
N SER A 99 -1.96 -8.53 3.91
CA SER A 99 -1.64 -8.82 5.31
C SER A 99 -0.17 -9.25 5.46
N PRO A 100 0.50 -8.92 6.57
CA PRO A 100 1.80 -9.49 6.90
C PRO A 100 1.68 -11.00 7.17
N THR A 101 2.78 -11.74 7.02
CA THR A 101 2.86 -13.16 7.43
C THR A 101 3.06 -13.27 8.94
N ALA A 102 3.85 -12.34 9.50
CA ALA A 102 4.04 -12.20 10.94
C ALA A 102 4.22 -10.72 11.31
N GLY A 103 4.01 -10.39 12.59
CA GLY A 103 4.10 -9.03 13.11
C GLY A 103 2.82 -8.23 12.95
N CYS A 104 2.85 -6.98 13.39
CA CYS A 104 1.72 -6.07 13.27
C CYS A 104 2.16 -4.62 13.02
N ILE A 105 1.31 -3.84 12.36
CA ILE A 105 1.46 -2.39 12.22
C ILE A 105 0.37 -1.74 13.05
N ARG A 106 0.77 -0.79 13.89
CA ARG A 106 -0.14 0.07 14.64
C ARG A 106 -0.04 1.47 14.07
N ALA A 107 -1.16 2.06 13.69
CA ALA A 107 -1.21 3.43 13.19
C ALA A 107 -2.33 4.20 13.87
N ARG A 108 -2.10 5.48 14.09
CA ARG A 108 -3.10 6.43 14.62
C ARG A 108 -3.65 7.25 13.48
N GLY A 109 -4.96 7.44 13.46
CA GLY A 109 -5.61 8.23 12.44
C GLY A 109 -5.92 7.47 11.16
N ARG A 110 -6.09 8.23 10.07
CA ARG A 110 -6.47 7.74 8.75
C ARG A 110 -5.22 7.57 7.88
N ILE A 111 -5.09 6.43 7.23
CA ILE A 111 -4.01 6.16 6.29
C ILE A 111 -4.58 6.39 4.88
N ALA A 112 -4.06 7.39 4.19
CA ALA A 112 -4.28 7.60 2.77
C ALA A 112 -3.07 7.04 2.00
N SER A 113 -3.31 6.24 0.97
CA SER A 113 -2.25 5.59 0.21
C SER A 113 -2.32 5.97 -1.26
N LEU A 114 -1.19 6.44 -1.79
CA LEU A 114 -0.96 6.74 -3.20
C LEU A 114 0.06 5.75 -3.78
N LEU A 115 -0.28 4.47 -3.76
CA LEU A 115 0.66 3.42 -4.23
C LEU A 115 0.93 3.48 -5.73
N GLU A 116 -0.01 4.01 -6.50
CA GLU A 116 0.12 4.15 -7.96
C GLU A 116 -0.43 5.52 -8.38
N VAL A 117 0.42 6.34 -8.99
CA VAL A 117 0.04 7.65 -9.52
C VAL A 117 -0.94 7.46 -10.69
N GLY A 118 -2.08 8.15 -10.64
CA GLY A 118 -3.12 8.07 -11.68
C GLY A 118 -4.16 6.97 -11.49
N THR A 119 -4.02 6.10 -10.49
CA THR A 119 -5.05 5.12 -10.14
C THR A 119 -6.24 5.84 -9.49
N GLY A 120 -7.43 5.66 -10.04
CA GLY A 120 -8.65 6.23 -9.49
C GLY A 120 -9.18 7.47 -10.21
N PHE A 121 -8.50 7.99 -11.24
CA PHE A 121 -9.09 9.00 -12.13
C PHE A 121 -9.84 8.34 -13.27
N HIS A 122 -11.12 8.65 -13.37
CA HIS A 122 -11.95 8.18 -14.48
C HIS A 122 -11.85 9.18 -15.65
N PRO A 123 -11.36 8.78 -16.82
CA PRO A 123 -11.07 9.70 -17.92
C PRO A 123 -12.30 10.42 -18.46
N GLU A 124 -13.49 9.83 -18.38
CA GLU A 124 -14.74 10.42 -18.85
C GLU A 124 -15.38 11.40 -17.86
N MET A 125 -14.98 11.33 -16.58
CA MET A 125 -15.47 12.24 -15.55
C MET A 125 -14.72 13.57 -15.60
N THR A 126 -15.36 14.63 -15.14
CA THR A 126 -14.76 15.94 -14.99
C THR A 126 -13.70 15.93 -13.88
N GLY A 127 -12.83 16.95 -13.84
CA GLY A 127 -11.85 17.11 -12.76
C GLY A 127 -12.53 17.18 -11.39
N ARG A 128 -13.62 17.93 -11.29
CA ARG A 128 -14.42 18.05 -10.06
C ARG A 128 -14.93 16.70 -9.57
N GLU A 129 -15.58 15.94 -10.44
CA GLU A 129 -16.11 14.60 -10.09
C GLU A 129 -14.99 13.65 -9.67
N ASN A 130 -13.85 13.69 -10.34
CA ASN A 130 -12.69 12.89 -9.99
C ASN A 130 -12.11 13.27 -8.62
N ILE A 131 -12.07 14.56 -8.25
CA ILE A 131 -11.64 15.02 -6.92
C ILE A 131 -12.56 14.43 -5.84
N TYR A 132 -13.88 14.48 -6.03
CA TYR A 132 -14.82 13.89 -5.07
C TYR A 132 -14.67 12.37 -4.97
N MET A 133 -14.52 11.69 -6.11
CA MET A 133 -14.34 10.24 -6.14
C MET A 133 -13.05 9.82 -5.43
N ASN A 134 -11.91 10.44 -5.77
CA ASN A 134 -10.63 10.13 -5.14
C ASN A 134 -10.61 10.49 -3.65
N GLY A 135 -11.12 11.64 -3.26
CA GLY A 135 -11.25 12.02 -1.86
C GLY A 135 -12.05 10.97 -1.06
N SER A 136 -13.15 10.46 -1.65
CA SER A 136 -13.96 9.41 -1.02
C SER A 136 -13.20 8.08 -0.91
N ILE A 137 -12.43 7.69 -1.93
CA ILE A 137 -11.55 6.50 -1.89
C ILE A 137 -10.50 6.63 -0.79
N MET A 138 -9.98 7.84 -0.55
CA MET A 138 -9.05 8.13 0.55
C MET A 138 -9.74 8.27 1.91
N GLY A 139 -11.05 8.04 1.98
CA GLY A 139 -11.83 8.08 3.22
C GLY A 139 -12.21 9.48 3.69
N MET A 140 -12.17 10.50 2.82
CA MET A 140 -12.68 11.84 3.13
C MET A 140 -14.19 11.89 2.99
N THR A 141 -14.84 12.67 3.86
CA THR A 141 -16.25 12.99 3.72
C THR A 141 -16.48 14.03 2.62
N LYS A 142 -17.69 14.06 2.04
CA LYS A 142 -18.04 15.07 1.03
C LYS A 142 -17.80 16.51 1.54
N ALA A 143 -18.12 16.76 2.81
CA ALA A 143 -17.93 18.08 3.43
C ALA A 143 -16.43 18.47 3.54
N GLU A 144 -15.55 17.52 3.85
CA GLU A 144 -14.10 17.74 3.87
C GLU A 144 -13.57 18.05 2.47
N ILE A 145 -14.00 17.28 1.46
CA ILE A 145 -13.60 17.52 0.07
C ILE A 145 -14.08 18.89 -0.41
N THR A 146 -15.34 19.23 -0.15
CA THR A 146 -15.91 20.53 -0.57
C THR A 146 -15.13 21.70 0.03
N ARG A 147 -14.73 21.63 1.31
CA ARG A 147 -13.94 22.69 1.95
C ARG A 147 -12.57 22.89 1.32
N LYS A 148 -11.97 21.83 0.80
CA LYS A 148 -10.62 21.84 0.22
C LYS A 148 -10.63 21.97 -1.30
N LEU A 149 -11.80 21.98 -1.93
CA LEU A 149 -11.92 21.93 -3.38
C LEU A 149 -11.20 23.08 -4.06
N ASP A 150 -11.43 24.31 -3.61
CA ASP A 150 -10.84 25.51 -4.22
C ASP A 150 -9.32 25.51 -4.09
N GLU A 151 -8.80 25.05 -2.95
CA GLU A 151 -7.37 24.93 -2.69
C GLU A 151 -6.71 23.87 -3.58
N ILE A 152 -7.37 22.71 -3.75
CA ILE A 152 -6.92 21.65 -4.64
C ILE A 152 -6.88 22.14 -6.09
N VAL A 153 -7.94 22.82 -6.53
CA VAL A 153 -8.09 23.33 -7.90
C VAL A 153 -7.04 24.40 -8.20
N ALA A 154 -6.83 25.34 -7.26
CA ALA A 154 -5.82 26.38 -7.39
C ALA A 154 -4.40 25.82 -7.44
N PHE A 155 -4.08 24.83 -6.58
CA PHE A 155 -2.77 24.19 -6.58
C PHE A 155 -2.50 23.44 -7.90
N ALA A 156 -3.52 22.77 -8.44
CA ALA A 156 -3.41 22.04 -9.70
C ALA A 156 -3.41 22.97 -10.93
N GLY A 157 -3.80 24.25 -10.79
CA GLY A 157 -3.90 25.23 -11.87
C GLY A 157 -4.94 24.84 -12.94
N VAL A 158 -6.05 24.22 -12.50
CA VAL A 158 -7.08 23.67 -13.42
C VAL A 158 -8.41 24.40 -13.37
N GLU A 159 -8.45 25.59 -12.80
CA GLU A 159 -9.68 26.38 -12.58
C GLU A 159 -10.53 26.50 -13.84
N LYS A 160 -9.88 26.72 -15.00
CA LYS A 160 -10.55 26.86 -16.30
C LYS A 160 -11.11 25.56 -16.85
N TYR A 161 -10.60 24.42 -16.37
CA TYR A 161 -10.89 23.09 -16.95
C TYR A 161 -11.55 22.13 -15.98
N ILE A 162 -11.84 22.59 -14.75
CA ILE A 162 -12.32 21.70 -13.66
C ILE A 162 -13.58 20.93 -14.03
N ASP A 163 -14.46 21.51 -14.83
CA ASP A 163 -15.70 20.88 -15.28
C ASP A 163 -15.58 20.27 -16.70
N THR A 164 -14.33 20.05 -17.17
CA THR A 164 -14.03 19.35 -18.41
C THR A 164 -13.62 17.89 -18.10
N PRO A 165 -13.94 16.90 -18.96
CA PRO A 165 -13.47 15.52 -18.79
C PRO A 165 -11.95 15.41 -18.75
N VAL A 166 -11.44 14.63 -17.78
CA VAL A 166 -9.98 14.49 -17.50
C VAL A 166 -9.19 13.94 -18.68
N LYS A 167 -9.81 13.17 -19.57
CA LYS A 167 -9.16 12.70 -20.82
C LYS A 167 -8.62 13.83 -21.71
N ARG A 168 -9.07 15.06 -21.50
CA ARG A 168 -8.60 16.26 -22.21
C ARG A 168 -7.49 17.02 -21.47
N TYR A 169 -7.11 16.56 -20.25
CA TYR A 169 -6.03 17.15 -19.48
C TYR A 169 -4.67 16.64 -19.94
N SER A 170 -3.61 17.41 -19.69
CA SER A 170 -2.25 16.90 -19.82
C SER A 170 -1.92 15.93 -18.69
N SER A 171 -0.99 15.00 -18.92
CA SER A 171 -0.57 14.00 -17.92
C SER A 171 -0.03 14.64 -16.63
N GLY A 172 0.66 15.78 -16.74
CA GLY A 172 1.16 16.53 -15.58
C GLY A 172 0.04 17.08 -14.72
N THR A 173 -0.99 17.66 -15.34
CA THR A 173 -2.16 18.22 -14.64
C THR A 173 -2.89 17.16 -13.80
N VAL A 174 -3.05 15.94 -14.34
CA VAL A 174 -3.67 14.82 -13.61
C VAL A 174 -2.85 14.44 -12.38
N SER A 175 -1.52 14.39 -12.50
CA SER A 175 -0.63 14.05 -11.38
C SER A 175 -0.74 15.05 -10.22
N TYR A 176 -0.76 16.34 -10.49
CA TYR A 176 -0.87 17.36 -9.43
C TYR A 176 -2.21 17.30 -8.69
N THR A 177 -3.31 17.12 -9.41
CA THR A 177 -4.64 17.02 -8.80
C THR A 177 -4.73 15.80 -7.86
N HIS A 178 -4.02 14.72 -8.18
CA HIS A 178 -4.00 13.49 -7.39
C HIS A 178 -3.17 13.64 -6.10
N LEU A 179 -2.02 14.33 -6.19
CA LEU A 179 -1.09 14.47 -5.07
C LEU A 179 -1.59 15.42 -3.97
N THR A 180 -2.44 16.39 -4.31
CA THR A 180 -2.92 17.39 -3.35
C THR A 180 -3.99 16.90 -2.38
N LEU A 181 -4.76 15.88 -2.74
CA LEU A 181 -5.83 15.35 -1.88
C LEU A 181 -5.34 14.89 -0.49
N PRO A 182 -4.22 14.17 -0.35
CA PRO A 182 -3.74 13.72 0.96
C PRO A 182 -2.89 14.75 1.71
N THR A 183 -2.39 15.78 1.05
CA THR A 183 -1.43 16.74 1.63
C THR A 183 -2.09 18.00 2.20
N ILE A 184 -3.30 18.29 1.80
CA ILE A 184 -4.13 19.40 2.26
C ILE A 184 -5.24 18.85 3.22
#